data_c252e202088f032d7e118ad1d57ce234
#
_entry.id   c252e202088f032d7e118ad1d57ce234
#
_cell.length_a   1.000
_cell.length_b   1.000
_cell.length_c   1.000
_cell.angle_alpha   90.00
_cell.angle_beta   90.00
_cell.angle_gamma   90.00
#
_symmetry.space_group_name_H-M   'P 1'
#
loop_
_entity.id
_entity.type
_entity.pdbx_description
1 polymer ?
#
loop_
_entity_poly.entity_id
_entity_poly.type
_entity_poly.pdbx_seq_one_letter_code
_entity_poly.pdbx_strand_id
1 'polypeptide(L)'
;MGISVGASYMGLAADEVELQPKLGVRGALMMSLCWYEQFALQMELGYLYNKIEAQRGKRAYDVKSNIMEIPIMFSYRGLYPLRFNVGPTLSLAGTGRYSTGAEKIEFGRLRSTLGYTAGVGVNISDNVVVDARFTGNFKRSQNYFEGAEFGLSSYWIGLNVGYIF
;
A
#
# COMPACT_ATOMS: atom_id res chain seq x y z
N MET A 1 2.19 18.79 -9.61
CA MET A 1 1.82 18.28 -8.28
C MET A 1 0.40 17.74 -8.32
N GLY A 2 0.00 16.90 -7.35
CA GLY A 2 -1.35 16.34 -7.35
C GLY A 2 -1.69 15.66 -6.05
N ILE A 3 -2.94 15.23 -5.94
CA ILE A 3 -3.45 14.41 -4.84
C ILE A 3 -4.11 13.17 -5.42
N SER A 4 -4.11 12.07 -4.69
CA SER A 4 -4.89 10.89 -5.07
C SER A 4 -5.61 10.28 -3.88
N VAL A 5 -6.76 9.69 -4.17
CA VAL A 5 -7.52 8.89 -3.22
C VAL A 5 -7.91 7.57 -3.89
N GLY A 6 -8.02 6.52 -3.12
CA GLY A 6 -8.35 5.23 -3.69
C GLY A 6 -8.78 4.20 -2.66
N ALA A 7 -9.25 3.07 -3.19
CA ALA A 7 -9.52 1.88 -2.43
C ALA A 7 -8.33 0.93 -2.55
N SER A 8 -7.99 0.25 -1.47
CA SER A 8 -6.92 -0.75 -1.42
C SER A 8 -7.44 -2.07 -0.89
N TYR A 9 -6.93 -3.15 -1.44
CA TYR A 9 -7.17 -4.51 -1.00
C TYR A 9 -5.83 -5.11 -0.60
N MET A 10 -5.63 -5.34 0.69
CA MET A 10 -4.36 -5.81 1.23
C MET A 10 -4.43 -7.30 1.52
N GLY A 11 -3.57 -8.09 0.87
CA GLY A 11 -3.36 -9.49 1.19
C GLY A 11 -2.15 -9.66 2.11
N LEU A 12 -2.30 -10.54 3.07
CA LEU A 12 -1.23 -10.97 3.97
C LEU A 12 -1.11 -12.48 3.83
N ALA A 13 0.08 -12.96 3.51
CA ALA A 13 0.39 -14.38 3.53
C ALA A 13 1.22 -14.67 4.79
N ALA A 14 0.63 -15.43 5.71
CA ALA A 14 1.29 -15.96 6.89
C ALA A 14 1.11 -17.49 6.89
N ASP A 15 2.16 -18.22 7.27
CA ASP A 15 2.23 -19.68 7.11
C ASP A 15 1.23 -20.47 8.00
N GLU A 16 0.53 -19.84 8.97
CA GLU A 16 -0.37 -20.55 9.92
C GLU A 16 -1.68 -19.84 10.27
N VAL A 17 -2.00 -18.71 9.63
CA VAL A 17 -3.20 -17.92 9.97
C VAL A 17 -3.95 -17.53 8.71
N GLU A 18 -5.22 -17.91 8.62
CA GLU A 18 -6.10 -17.40 7.57
C GLU A 18 -6.45 -15.94 7.87
N LEU A 19 -5.92 -15.06 7.04
CA LEU A 19 -6.17 -13.64 7.11
C LEU A 19 -7.18 -13.27 6.02
N GLN A 20 -8.33 -12.76 6.41
CA GLN A 20 -9.33 -12.26 5.45
C GLN A 20 -9.08 -10.77 5.21
N PRO A 21 -8.62 -10.42 3.99
CA PRO A 21 -8.40 -9.04 3.64
C PRO A 21 -9.73 -8.29 3.51
N LYS A 22 -9.78 -7.09 4.08
CA LYS A 22 -10.90 -6.16 3.92
C LYS A 22 -10.45 -4.96 3.09
N LEU A 23 -11.43 -4.28 2.50
CA LEU A 23 -11.19 -3.04 1.78
C LEU A 23 -10.62 -1.98 2.72
N GLY A 24 -9.53 -1.37 2.27
CA GLY A 24 -8.91 -0.22 2.88
C GLY A 24 -9.07 1.05 2.04
N VAL A 25 -8.62 2.16 2.57
CA VAL A 25 -8.60 3.46 1.90
C VAL A 25 -7.16 3.96 1.82
N ARG A 26 -6.81 4.54 0.69
CA ARG A 26 -5.52 5.17 0.43
C ARG A 26 -5.71 6.64 0.08
N GLY A 27 -4.91 7.52 0.66
CA GLY A 27 -4.74 8.90 0.23
C GLY A 27 -3.27 9.18 -0.02
N ALA A 28 -2.92 9.97 -1.04
CA ALA A 28 -1.54 10.36 -1.29
C ALA A 28 -1.39 11.75 -1.88
N LEU A 29 -0.27 12.38 -1.56
CA LEU A 29 0.26 13.54 -2.26
C LEU A 29 1.20 13.05 -3.35
N MET A 30 1.10 13.62 -4.54
CA MET A 30 1.89 13.23 -5.70
C MET A 30 2.74 14.40 -6.19
N MET A 31 3.99 14.11 -6.53
CA MET A 31 4.89 15.03 -7.20
C MET A 31 5.49 14.31 -8.41
N SER A 32 5.45 14.95 -9.59
CA SER A 32 6.04 14.40 -10.81
C SER A 32 7.05 15.38 -11.37
N LEU A 33 8.25 14.90 -11.66
CA LEU A 33 9.27 15.57 -12.42
C LEU A 33 9.27 14.98 -13.83
N CYS A 34 8.77 15.75 -14.80
CA CYS A 34 8.72 15.31 -16.20
C CYS A 34 10.02 15.73 -16.91
N TRP A 35 10.64 14.81 -17.63
CA TRP A 35 11.68 15.09 -18.61
C TRP A 35 11.31 14.37 -19.92
N TYR A 36 11.24 15.13 -20.98
CA TYR A 36 10.57 14.75 -22.21
C TYR A 36 9.07 14.48 -21.97
N GLU A 37 8.27 14.56 -22.99
CA GLU A 37 6.81 14.38 -22.91
C GLU A 37 6.39 12.97 -22.48
N GLN A 38 7.30 12.01 -22.63
CA GLN A 38 7.02 10.59 -22.47
C GLN A 38 7.44 10.00 -21.12
N PHE A 39 8.34 10.68 -20.37
CA PHE A 39 8.92 10.12 -19.15
C PHE A 39 8.76 11.07 -17.97
N ALA A 40 8.48 10.49 -16.82
CA ALA A 40 8.47 11.22 -15.57
C ALA A 40 8.99 10.35 -14.41
N LEU A 41 9.58 11.00 -13.42
CA LEU A 41 9.79 10.44 -12.10
C LEU A 41 8.65 10.90 -11.21
N GLN A 42 7.87 9.97 -10.71
CA GLN A 42 6.75 10.24 -9.83
C GLN A 42 7.09 9.78 -8.42
N MET A 43 6.99 10.70 -7.48
CA MET A 43 7.12 10.42 -6.05
C MET A 43 5.78 10.67 -5.38
N GLU A 44 5.45 9.84 -4.42
CA GLU A 44 4.23 9.99 -3.64
C GLU A 44 4.52 9.88 -2.15
N LEU A 45 3.73 10.57 -1.36
CA LEU A 45 3.61 10.35 0.08
C LEU A 45 2.21 9.81 0.32
N GLY A 46 2.11 8.50 0.52
CA GLY A 46 0.87 7.77 0.67
C GLY A 46 0.59 7.39 2.11
N TYR A 47 -0.68 7.40 2.47
CA TYR A 47 -1.20 6.88 3.72
C TYR A 47 -2.29 5.87 3.43
N LEU A 48 -2.10 4.63 3.91
CA LEU A 48 -3.04 3.54 3.80
C LEU A 48 -3.67 3.25 5.14
N TYR A 49 -4.98 3.16 5.15
CA TYR A 49 -5.75 2.67 6.27
C TYR A 49 -6.46 1.37 5.87
N ASN A 50 -6.04 0.26 6.47
CA ASN A 50 -6.61 -1.06 6.21
C ASN A 50 -7.20 -1.66 7.47
N LYS A 51 -8.29 -2.41 7.30
CA LYS A 51 -8.84 -3.30 8.30
C LYS A 51 -8.62 -4.73 7.83
N ILE A 52 -8.17 -5.58 8.72
CA ILE A 52 -7.90 -6.98 8.45
C ILE A 52 -8.59 -7.79 9.54
N GLU A 53 -9.30 -8.83 9.17
CA GLU A 53 -9.83 -9.77 10.12
C GLU A 53 -8.92 -11.00 10.16
N ALA A 54 -8.31 -11.22 11.31
CA ALA A 54 -7.50 -12.40 11.57
C ALA A 54 -8.37 -13.44 12.29
N GLN A 55 -8.50 -14.63 11.71
CA GLN A 55 -9.19 -15.75 12.35
C GLN A 55 -8.16 -16.77 12.84
N ARG A 56 -8.18 -17.05 14.14
CA ARG A 56 -7.42 -18.14 14.75
C ARG A 56 -8.40 -19.06 15.50
N GLY A 57 -8.71 -20.20 14.89
CA GLY A 57 -9.73 -21.11 15.40
C GLY A 57 -11.13 -20.48 15.41
N LYS A 58 -11.79 -20.44 16.58
CA LYS A 58 -13.14 -19.86 16.75
C LYS A 58 -13.16 -18.38 17.12
N ARG A 59 -12.01 -17.70 17.17
CA ARG A 59 -11.91 -16.30 17.57
C ARG A 59 -11.53 -15.43 16.36
N ALA A 60 -12.35 -14.45 16.09
CA ALA A 60 -12.08 -13.42 15.09
C ALA A 60 -11.50 -12.18 15.78
N TYR A 61 -10.47 -11.59 15.16
CA TYR A 61 -9.73 -10.43 15.67
C TYR A 61 -9.71 -9.34 14.62
N ASP A 62 -10.18 -8.17 14.96
CA ASP A 62 -10.08 -6.99 14.08
C ASP A 62 -8.72 -6.32 14.23
N VAL A 63 -7.89 -6.40 13.22
CA VAL A 63 -6.59 -5.73 13.13
C VAL A 63 -6.73 -4.48 12.27
N LYS A 64 -6.45 -3.32 12.84
CA LYS A 64 -6.37 -2.05 12.13
C LYS A 64 -4.90 -1.77 11.82
N SER A 65 -4.57 -1.55 10.57
CA SER A 65 -3.22 -1.26 10.12
C SER A 65 -3.18 0.10 9.43
N ASN A 66 -2.25 0.93 9.87
CA ASN A 66 -1.93 2.21 9.25
C ASN A 66 -0.52 2.11 8.68
N ILE A 67 -0.36 2.37 7.40
CA ILE A 67 0.93 2.31 6.72
C ILE A 67 1.16 3.63 5.99
N MET A 68 2.31 4.24 6.23
CA MET A 68 2.81 5.31 5.36
C MET A 68 3.74 4.71 4.31
N GLU A 69 3.62 5.14 3.07
CA GLU A 69 4.47 4.67 1.98
C GLU A 69 5.00 5.82 1.15
N ILE A 70 6.21 5.64 0.64
CA ILE A 70 6.87 6.56 -0.27
C ILE A 70 7.29 5.77 -1.51
N PRO A 71 6.40 5.59 -2.50
CA PRO A 71 6.79 5.05 -3.80
C PRO A 71 7.54 6.10 -4.61
N ILE A 72 8.63 5.66 -5.25
CA ILE A 72 9.41 6.42 -6.22
C ILE A 72 9.33 5.65 -7.52
N MET A 73 8.57 6.17 -8.48
CA MET A 73 8.20 5.44 -9.68
C MET A 73 8.72 6.13 -10.94
N PHE A 74 9.27 5.33 -11.82
CA PHE A 74 9.43 5.73 -13.21
C PHE A 74 8.09 5.60 -13.92
N SER A 75 7.66 6.67 -14.58
CA SER A 75 6.38 6.75 -15.29
C SER A 75 6.62 6.92 -16.78
N TYR A 76 6.14 5.97 -17.58
CA TYR A 76 6.11 6.08 -19.03
C TYR A 76 4.72 6.52 -19.50
N ARG A 77 4.66 7.58 -20.30
CA ARG A 77 3.42 8.24 -20.74
C ARG A 77 3.31 8.37 -22.27
N GLY A 78 4.18 7.69 -23.02
CA GLY A 78 4.26 7.77 -24.48
C GLY A 78 3.09 7.14 -25.23
N LEU A 79 2.17 6.46 -24.54
CA LEU A 79 1.00 5.80 -25.13
C LEU A 79 -0.30 6.45 -24.61
N TYR A 80 -0.46 7.75 -24.83
CA TYR A 80 -1.69 8.44 -24.40
C TYR A 80 -2.98 7.70 -24.82
N PRO A 81 -3.97 7.52 -23.93
CA PRO A 81 -4.08 8.07 -22.58
C PRO A 81 -3.44 7.20 -21.47
N LEU A 82 -2.73 6.14 -21.83
CA LEU A 82 -2.13 5.20 -20.91
C LEU A 82 -0.85 5.74 -20.27
N ARG A 83 -0.61 5.36 -19.02
CA ARG A 83 0.66 5.53 -18.31
C ARG A 83 1.04 4.27 -17.56
N PHE A 84 2.32 3.95 -17.55
CA PHE A 84 2.88 2.79 -16.85
C PHE A 84 3.82 3.30 -15.78
N ASN A 85 3.62 2.84 -14.56
CA ASN A 85 4.38 3.26 -13.39
C ASN A 85 5.06 2.04 -12.78
N VAL A 86 6.36 2.12 -12.52
CA VAL A 86 7.11 1.05 -11.85
C VAL A 86 8.24 1.64 -11.03
N GLY A 87 8.49 1.10 -9.85
CA GLY A 87 9.60 1.54 -9.03
C GLY A 87 9.62 0.97 -7.61
N PRO A 88 10.63 1.33 -6.84
CA PRO A 88 10.72 0.95 -5.44
C PRO A 88 9.71 1.71 -4.59
N THR A 89 9.31 1.07 -3.49
CA THR A 89 8.44 1.66 -2.47
C THR A 89 9.06 1.46 -1.11
N LEU A 90 9.20 2.53 -0.35
CA LEU A 90 9.55 2.48 1.04
C LEU A 90 8.27 2.54 1.88
N SER A 91 7.95 1.44 2.57
CA SER A 91 6.85 1.42 3.53
C SER A 91 7.39 1.75 4.90
N LEU A 92 6.96 2.87 5.45
CA LEU A 92 7.32 3.31 6.80
C LEU A 92 6.36 2.66 7.80
N ALA A 93 6.94 2.23 8.91
CA ALA A 93 6.21 1.52 9.94
C ALA A 93 5.00 2.31 10.45
N GLY A 94 3.85 1.67 10.38
CA GLY A 94 2.64 2.14 11.06
C GLY A 94 2.42 1.44 12.39
N THR A 95 1.49 1.93 13.19
CA THR A 95 1.02 1.24 14.38
C THR A 95 -0.10 0.28 14.01
N GLY A 96 0.07 -1.00 14.28
CA GLY A 96 -1.01 -1.96 14.27
C GLY A 96 -1.71 -1.98 15.63
N ARG A 97 -3.03 -1.86 15.65
CA ARG A 97 -3.84 -2.03 16.87
C ARG A 97 -4.73 -3.24 16.73
N TYR A 98 -4.67 -4.06 17.74
CA TYR A 98 -5.46 -5.26 17.88
C TYR A 98 -6.49 -5.06 18.99
N SER A 99 -7.75 -5.39 18.75
CA SER A 99 -8.81 -5.31 19.73
C SER A 99 -9.50 -6.66 19.87
N THR A 100 -9.38 -7.26 21.06
CA THR A 100 -10.18 -8.41 21.47
C THR A 100 -11.16 -7.91 22.53
N GLY A 101 -12.41 -7.68 22.15
CA GLY A 101 -13.55 -7.39 23.05
C GLY A 101 -13.30 -6.57 24.33
N ALA A 102 -12.29 -6.87 25.12
CA ALA A 102 -11.96 -6.23 26.40
C ALA A 102 -10.52 -5.70 26.50
N GLU A 103 -9.59 -6.14 25.67
CA GLU A 103 -8.18 -5.72 25.72
C GLU A 103 -7.72 -5.12 24.41
N LYS A 104 -7.10 -3.94 24.50
CA LYS A 104 -6.41 -3.29 23.37
C LYS A 104 -4.93 -3.60 23.51
N ILE A 105 -4.40 -4.45 22.67
CA ILE A 105 -2.97 -4.74 22.61
C ILE A 105 -2.39 -3.98 21.42
N GLU A 106 -1.41 -3.13 21.66
CA GLU A 106 -0.66 -2.46 20.61
C GLU A 106 0.47 -3.39 20.16
N PHE A 107 0.45 -3.80 18.87
CA PHE A 107 1.61 -4.42 18.27
C PHE A 107 2.73 -3.39 18.15
N GLY A 108 3.93 -3.79 18.51
CA GLY A 108 5.12 -2.97 18.32
C GLY A 108 5.23 -2.47 16.89
N ARG A 109 6.01 -1.41 16.70
CA ARG A 109 6.23 -0.75 15.41
C ARG A 109 6.54 -1.78 14.32
N LEU A 110 5.69 -1.85 13.30
CA LEU A 110 6.00 -2.57 12.08
C LEU A 110 7.30 -1.98 11.52
N ARG A 111 8.30 -2.81 11.23
CA ARG A 111 9.57 -2.33 10.67
C ARG A 111 9.34 -1.77 9.27
N SER A 112 10.06 -0.69 8.95
CA SER A 112 10.10 -0.16 7.59
C SER A 112 10.57 -1.25 6.63
N THR A 113 9.84 -1.43 5.54
CA THR A 113 10.15 -2.44 4.52
C THR A 113 10.38 -1.78 3.17
N LEU A 114 11.34 -2.31 2.43
CA LEU A 114 11.54 -1.95 1.04
C LEU A 114 10.73 -2.90 0.16
N GLY A 115 9.98 -2.35 -0.74
CA GLY A 115 9.15 -3.08 -1.68
C GLY A 115 9.26 -2.54 -3.09
N TYR A 116 8.37 -3.00 -3.92
CA TYR A 116 8.22 -2.54 -5.30
C TYR A 116 6.75 -2.23 -5.57
N THR A 117 6.54 -1.30 -6.49
CA THR A 117 5.22 -0.97 -7.00
C THR A 117 5.22 -0.99 -8.51
N ALA A 118 4.13 -1.47 -9.09
CA ALA A 118 3.86 -1.44 -10.50
C ALA A 118 2.40 -1.08 -10.73
N GLY A 119 2.11 -0.27 -11.75
CA GLY A 119 0.75 0.17 -12.01
C GLY A 119 0.53 0.62 -13.43
N VAL A 120 -0.74 0.61 -13.81
CA VAL A 120 -1.23 1.14 -15.08
C VAL A 120 -2.25 2.20 -14.78
N GLY A 121 -2.08 3.38 -15.35
CA GLY A 121 -3.00 4.49 -15.24
C GLY A 121 -3.58 4.89 -16.58
N VAL A 122 -4.73 5.56 -16.52
CA VAL A 122 -5.42 6.15 -17.67
C VAL A 122 -5.68 7.61 -17.36
N ASN A 123 -5.22 8.51 -18.23
CA ASN A 123 -5.58 9.91 -18.18
C ASN A 123 -7.01 10.07 -18.69
N ILE A 124 -7.93 10.39 -17.80
CA ILE A 124 -9.33 10.66 -18.15
C ILE A 124 -9.48 12.08 -18.73
N SER A 125 -8.66 12.99 -18.21
CA SER A 125 -8.51 14.35 -18.70
C SER A 125 -7.09 14.84 -18.40
N ASP A 126 -6.77 16.08 -18.73
CA ASP A 126 -5.47 16.69 -18.47
C ASP A 126 -5.12 16.72 -16.98
N ASN A 127 -6.14 16.80 -16.13
CA ASN A 127 -6.00 16.90 -14.68
C ASN A 127 -6.38 15.62 -13.92
N VAL A 128 -7.12 14.68 -14.54
CA VAL A 128 -7.65 13.51 -13.85
C VAL A 128 -7.03 12.23 -14.38
N VAL A 129 -6.51 11.44 -13.46
CA VAL A 129 -5.95 10.12 -13.75
C VAL A 129 -6.61 9.06 -12.88
N VAL A 130 -6.88 7.90 -13.46
CA VAL A 130 -7.27 6.68 -12.74
C VAL A 130 -6.14 5.69 -12.88
N ASP A 131 -5.65 5.13 -11.79
CA ASP A 131 -4.59 4.11 -11.82
C ASP A 131 -4.94 2.87 -11.01
N ALA A 132 -4.62 1.71 -11.57
CA ALA A 132 -4.60 0.42 -10.89
C ALA A 132 -3.15 0.09 -10.55
N ARG A 133 -2.90 -0.29 -9.29
CA ARG A 133 -1.56 -0.45 -8.75
C ARG A 133 -1.43 -1.72 -7.93
N PHE A 134 -0.32 -2.41 -8.10
CA PHE A 134 0.14 -3.48 -7.25
C PHE A 134 1.40 -3.04 -6.50
N THR A 135 1.45 -3.31 -5.21
CA THR A 135 2.63 -3.08 -4.37
C THR A 135 2.92 -4.33 -3.56
N GLY A 136 4.17 -4.74 -3.55
CA GLY A 136 4.65 -5.90 -2.79
C GLY A 136 5.97 -5.61 -2.09
N ASN A 137 6.29 -6.40 -1.08
CA ASN A 137 7.55 -6.28 -0.34
C ASN A 137 8.61 -7.21 -0.92
N PHE A 138 9.88 -6.76 -1.00
CA PHE A 138 11.00 -7.60 -1.44
C PHE A 138 11.39 -8.65 -0.40
N LYS A 139 11.22 -8.35 0.89
CA LYS A 139 11.57 -9.25 1.98
C LYS A 139 10.36 -9.49 2.85
N ARG A 140 10.23 -10.71 3.36
CA ARG A 140 9.31 -11.02 4.44
C ARG A 140 9.70 -10.18 5.67
N SER A 141 8.75 -9.45 6.21
CA SER A 141 8.95 -8.73 7.47
C SER A 141 9.01 -9.76 8.60
N GLN A 142 10.17 -9.89 9.24
CA GLN A 142 10.30 -10.71 10.45
C GLN A 142 9.69 -9.94 11.61
N ASN A 143 8.57 -10.40 12.11
CA ASN A 143 7.91 -9.84 13.28
C ASN A 143 7.97 -10.86 14.41
N TYR A 144 8.15 -10.36 15.64
CA TYR A 144 8.15 -11.17 16.85
C TYR A 144 6.78 -11.06 17.50
N PHE A 145 6.14 -12.20 17.74
CA PHE A 145 4.92 -12.27 18.53
C PHE A 145 5.04 -13.42 19.53
N GLU A 146 4.94 -13.11 20.82
CA GLU A 146 5.03 -14.09 21.92
C GLU A 146 6.21 -15.07 21.83
N GLY A 147 7.39 -14.59 21.39
CA GLY A 147 8.60 -15.41 21.29
C GLY A 147 8.73 -16.26 20.02
N ALA A 148 7.77 -16.19 19.10
CA ALA A 148 7.85 -16.84 17.80
C ALA A 148 8.17 -15.84 16.69
N GLU A 149 9.15 -16.16 15.84
CA GLU A 149 9.43 -15.43 14.60
C GLU A 149 8.48 -15.89 13.52
N PHE A 150 7.75 -14.97 12.88
CA PHE A 150 6.99 -15.31 11.69
C PHE A 150 7.28 -14.31 10.56
N GLY A 151 7.44 -14.86 9.36
CA GLY A 151 7.63 -14.08 8.15
C GLY A 151 6.29 -13.63 7.58
N LEU A 152 6.05 -12.33 7.56
CA LEU A 152 4.86 -11.74 6.95
C LEU A 152 5.23 -11.20 5.58
N SER A 153 4.63 -11.75 4.53
CA SER A 153 4.64 -11.18 3.19
C SER A 153 3.36 -10.38 3.00
N SER A 154 3.49 -9.10 2.77
CA SER A 154 2.35 -8.23 2.50
C SER A 154 2.39 -7.74 1.06
N TYR A 155 1.24 -7.75 0.42
CA TYR A 155 1.01 -7.10 -0.86
C TYR A 155 -0.32 -6.37 -0.82
N TRP A 156 -0.47 -5.36 -1.64
CA TRP A 156 -1.75 -4.72 -1.81
C TRP A 156 -1.99 -4.36 -3.28
N ILE A 157 -3.27 -4.39 -3.64
CA ILE A 157 -3.77 -3.93 -4.93
C ILE A 157 -4.65 -2.73 -4.65
N GLY A 158 -4.46 -1.65 -5.41
CA GLY A 158 -5.23 -0.42 -5.25
C GLY A 158 -5.77 0.09 -6.56
N LEU A 159 -6.93 0.72 -6.49
CA LEU A 159 -7.51 1.54 -7.53
C LEU A 159 -7.60 2.97 -7.00
N ASN A 160 -6.95 3.90 -7.69
CA ASN A 160 -6.83 5.28 -7.25
C ASN A 160 -7.34 6.23 -8.31
N VAL A 161 -7.91 7.35 -7.86
CA VAL A 161 -8.22 8.51 -8.68
C VAL A 161 -7.33 9.65 -8.22
N GLY A 162 -6.58 10.23 -9.15
CA GLY A 162 -5.68 11.34 -8.91
C GLY A 162 -6.14 12.61 -9.62
N TYR A 163 -5.91 13.74 -8.97
CA TYR A 163 -6.07 15.06 -9.55
C TYR A 163 -4.70 15.77 -9.59
N ILE A 164 -4.33 16.26 -10.76
CA ILE A 164 -3.05 16.92 -11.06
C ILE A 164 -3.33 18.42 -11.29
N PHE A 165 -2.63 19.28 -10.53
CA PHE A 165 -2.72 20.73 -10.73
C PHE A 165 -1.59 21.27 -11.58
#